data_ede6513d60116c2e99fa8d6b14a0f7b5
#
_entry.id   ede6513d60116c2e99fa8d6b14a0f7b5
#
_cell.length_a   1.000
_cell.length_b   1.000
_cell.length_c   1.000
_cell.angle_alpha   90.00
_cell.angle_beta   90.00
_cell.angle_gamma   90.00
#
_symmetry.space_group_name_H-M   'P 1'
#
loop_
_entity.id
_entity.type
_entity.pdbx_description
1 polymer ?
#
loop_
_entity_poly.entity_id
_entity_poly.type
_entity_poly.pdbx_seq_one_letter_code
_entity_poly.pdbx_strand_id
1 'polypeptide(L)'
;MDSSCKIAIVDENPVRSAILEEGLRDAGHHNVALIAERTNLLYRLTALDPDVILIDLESPSRDVLEQMFQVSRAVRRPVVMFVDESDAASIQAAVDAGVSAYVVDGLKKERIKHILDMSISRFKAFSRLQDELDETKTALEERKLIDRAKGILMRAKNLPEEDAYALLRKTAMNEKRRIAEIAQSIITAAEIFR
;
A
#
# COMPACT_ATOMS: atom_id res chain seq x y z
N MET A 1 14.00 6.68 16.38
CA MET A 1 13.59 6.91 14.98
C MET A 1 14.58 7.84 14.33
N ASP A 2 14.80 7.64 13.04
CA ASP A 2 15.78 8.42 12.29
C ASP A 2 15.28 9.85 12.16
N SER A 3 16.13 10.83 12.54
CA SER A 3 15.83 12.27 12.42
C SER A 3 15.63 12.73 10.96
N SER A 4 15.78 11.82 10.01
CA SER A 4 15.60 12.05 8.59
C SER A 4 14.15 11.80 8.10
N CYS A 5 13.26 11.24 8.92
CA CYS A 5 11.88 10.93 8.54
C CYS A 5 11.13 12.19 8.09
N LYS A 6 10.67 12.21 6.84
CA LYS A 6 9.95 13.31 6.23
C LYS A 6 8.46 13.17 6.48
N ILE A 7 7.87 14.14 7.15
CA ILE A 7 6.47 14.12 7.54
C ILE A 7 5.72 15.21 6.76
N ALA A 8 4.61 14.83 6.12
CA ALA A 8 3.67 15.78 5.54
C ALA A 8 2.53 16.02 6.53
N ILE A 9 2.23 17.28 6.81
CA ILE A 9 1.00 17.71 7.50
C ILE A 9 0.05 18.25 6.44
N VAL A 10 -1.17 17.74 6.40
CA VAL A 10 -2.26 18.23 5.56
C VAL A 10 -3.30 18.87 6.49
N ASP A 11 -3.34 20.18 6.50
CA ASP A 11 -4.22 20.94 7.38
C ASP A 11 -4.44 22.36 6.81
N GLU A 12 -5.69 22.80 6.76
CA GLU A 12 -6.07 24.15 6.29
C GLU A 12 -6.13 25.15 7.46
N ASN A 13 -6.06 24.68 8.71
CA ASN A 13 -6.10 25.52 9.90
C ASN A 13 -4.68 25.81 10.41
N PRO A 14 -4.18 27.06 10.33
CA PRO A 14 -2.81 27.40 10.70
C PRO A 14 -2.53 27.24 12.22
N VAL A 15 -3.57 27.29 13.06
CA VAL A 15 -3.41 27.09 14.51
C VAL A 15 -3.17 25.62 14.83
N ARG A 16 -3.96 24.74 14.22
CA ARG A 16 -3.86 23.28 14.43
C ARG A 16 -2.57 22.74 13.82
N SER A 17 -2.21 23.18 12.61
CA SER A 17 -0.95 22.78 11.98
C SER A 17 0.27 23.19 12.84
N ALA A 18 0.24 24.36 13.49
CA ALA A 18 1.30 24.81 14.41
C ALA A 18 1.42 23.88 15.64
N ILE A 19 0.29 23.39 16.18
CA ILE A 19 0.29 22.41 17.28
C ILE A 19 0.91 21.09 16.85
N LEU A 20 0.57 20.61 15.65
CA LEU A 20 1.17 19.40 15.08
C LEU A 20 2.68 19.56 14.85
N GLU A 21 3.10 20.67 14.23
CA GLU A 21 4.53 20.95 14.02
C GLU A 21 5.32 21.02 15.33
N GLU A 22 4.77 21.70 16.35
CA GLU A 22 5.41 21.79 17.65
C GLU A 22 5.52 20.41 18.32
N GLY A 23 4.43 19.63 18.30
CA GLY A 23 4.43 18.27 18.86
C GLY A 23 5.38 17.32 18.14
N LEU A 24 5.53 17.45 16.82
CA LEU A 24 6.50 16.68 16.04
C LEU A 24 7.94 17.11 16.36
N ARG A 25 8.18 18.42 16.51
CA ARG A 25 9.50 18.96 16.90
C ARG A 25 9.92 18.47 18.29
N ASP A 26 9.00 18.48 19.23
CA ASP A 26 9.24 17.95 20.59
C ASP A 26 9.49 16.44 20.59
N ALA A 27 8.91 15.72 19.63
CA ALA A 27 9.17 14.31 19.39
C ALA A 27 10.50 14.03 18.67
N GLY A 28 11.24 15.08 18.25
CA GLY A 28 12.52 14.97 17.54
C GLY A 28 12.42 14.92 16.02
N HIS A 29 11.23 15.20 15.44
CA HIS A 29 11.02 15.26 14.01
C HIS A 29 11.10 16.71 13.50
N HIS A 30 12.12 17.00 12.69
CA HIS A 30 12.39 18.36 12.19
C HIS A 30 12.12 18.51 10.69
N ASN A 31 12.01 17.40 9.95
CA ASN A 31 11.74 17.41 8.52
C ASN A 31 10.23 17.32 8.27
N VAL A 32 9.55 18.43 8.45
CA VAL A 32 8.09 18.56 8.35
C VAL A 32 7.73 19.51 7.24
N ALA A 33 6.80 19.11 6.37
CA ALA A 33 6.25 19.91 5.29
C ALA A 33 4.74 20.10 5.47
N LEU A 34 4.27 21.35 5.43
CA LEU A 34 2.86 21.69 5.53
C LEU A 34 2.23 21.79 4.13
N ILE A 35 1.09 21.17 3.95
CA ILE A 35 0.20 21.28 2.79
C ILE A 35 -1.09 21.92 3.28
N ALA A 36 -1.20 23.25 3.12
CA ALA A 36 -2.34 24.03 3.60
C ALA A 36 -3.57 23.99 2.69
N GLU A 37 -3.48 23.33 1.53
CA GLU A 37 -4.58 23.23 0.56
C GLU A 37 -4.76 21.79 0.10
N ARG A 38 -6.00 21.31 0.08
CA ARG A 38 -6.33 19.94 -0.37
C ARG A 38 -6.45 19.79 -1.89
N THR A 39 -6.39 20.89 -2.63
CA THR A 39 -6.44 20.85 -4.10
C THR A 39 -5.24 20.08 -4.66
N ASN A 40 -5.49 19.08 -5.52
CA ASN A 40 -4.46 18.20 -6.09
C ASN A 40 -3.58 17.50 -5.04
N LEU A 41 -4.16 17.15 -3.88
CA LEU A 41 -3.44 16.61 -2.74
C LEU A 41 -2.57 15.39 -3.09
N LEU A 42 -3.13 14.44 -3.84
CA LEU A 42 -2.39 13.23 -4.23
C LEU A 42 -1.13 13.58 -5.06
N TYR A 43 -1.23 14.51 -5.99
CA TYR A 43 -0.08 14.98 -6.76
C TYR A 43 0.99 15.64 -5.86
N ARG A 44 0.56 16.52 -4.93
CA ARG A 44 1.46 17.18 -3.98
C ARG A 44 2.17 16.18 -3.07
N LEU A 45 1.44 15.18 -2.56
CA LEU A 45 2.01 14.11 -1.73
C LEU A 45 2.99 13.25 -2.52
N THR A 46 2.66 12.91 -3.77
CA THR A 46 3.56 12.14 -4.64
C THR A 46 4.85 12.92 -4.95
N ALA A 47 4.75 14.22 -5.23
CA ALA A 47 5.91 15.07 -5.49
C ALA A 47 6.77 15.30 -4.24
N LEU A 48 6.14 15.40 -3.07
CA LEU A 48 6.82 15.56 -1.79
C LEU A 48 7.51 14.27 -1.34
N ASP A 49 6.94 13.11 -1.67
CA ASP A 49 7.38 11.76 -1.25
C ASP A 49 7.66 11.68 0.27
N PRO A 50 6.66 11.88 1.13
CA PRO A 50 6.84 11.82 2.57
C PRO A 50 6.90 10.38 3.06
N ASP A 51 7.55 10.16 4.20
CA ASP A 51 7.55 8.87 4.90
C ASP A 51 6.27 8.63 5.70
N VAL A 52 5.62 9.71 6.17
CA VAL A 52 4.37 9.69 6.94
C VAL A 52 3.51 10.88 6.56
N ILE A 53 2.19 10.69 6.58
CA ILE A 53 1.20 11.72 6.29
C ILE A 53 0.30 11.89 7.52
N LEU A 54 0.24 13.10 8.04
CA LEU A 54 -0.71 13.51 9.07
C LEU A 54 -1.77 14.39 8.41
N ILE A 55 -3.04 14.02 8.55
CA ILE A 55 -4.18 14.77 8.01
C ILE A 55 -5.01 15.24 9.20
N ASP A 56 -5.20 16.53 9.33
CA ASP A 56 -6.07 17.10 10.36
C ASP A 56 -7.34 17.70 9.73
N LEU A 57 -8.48 17.30 10.26
CA LEU A 57 -9.80 17.69 9.78
C LEU A 57 -10.68 17.98 11.00
N GLU A 58 -11.07 19.22 11.22
CA GLU A 58 -11.91 19.59 12.37
C GLU A 58 -13.26 18.86 12.34
N SER A 59 -14.12 19.24 11.42
CA SER A 59 -15.47 18.66 11.24
C SER A 59 -15.68 18.37 9.75
N PRO A 60 -15.04 17.30 9.22
CA PRO A 60 -15.10 17.03 7.80
C PRO A 60 -16.50 16.58 7.36
N SER A 61 -16.95 17.07 6.22
CA SER A 61 -18.11 16.48 5.56
C SER A 61 -17.78 15.05 5.12
N ARG A 62 -18.81 14.25 4.88
CA ARG A 62 -18.66 12.88 4.38
C ARG A 62 -17.85 12.82 3.08
N ASP A 63 -18.05 13.80 2.18
CA ASP A 63 -17.33 13.86 0.90
C ASP A 63 -15.84 14.13 1.11
N VAL A 64 -15.49 14.98 2.08
CA VAL A 64 -14.09 15.25 2.44
C VAL A 64 -13.43 14.01 3.03
N LEU A 65 -14.12 13.30 3.92
CA LEU A 65 -13.62 12.03 4.46
C LEU A 65 -13.38 11.00 3.36
N GLU A 66 -14.34 10.81 2.45
CA GLU A 66 -14.19 9.86 1.34
C GLU A 66 -13.01 10.23 0.43
N GLN A 67 -12.82 11.52 0.15
CA GLN A 67 -11.67 11.99 -0.60
C GLN A 67 -10.35 11.66 0.10
N MET A 68 -10.26 11.86 1.42
CA MET A 68 -9.05 11.53 2.19
C MET A 68 -8.83 10.01 2.27
N PHE A 69 -9.89 9.22 2.33
CA PHE A 69 -9.79 7.77 2.25
C PHE A 69 -9.28 7.29 0.89
N GLN A 70 -9.69 7.94 -0.22
CA GLN A 70 -9.12 7.66 -1.55
C GLN A 70 -7.62 7.98 -1.61
N VAL A 71 -7.19 9.08 -1.00
CA VAL A 71 -5.76 9.42 -0.88
C VAL A 71 -5.03 8.34 -0.09
N SER A 72 -5.57 7.90 1.05
CA SER A 72 -4.96 6.85 1.88
C SER A 72 -4.78 5.52 1.12
N ARG A 73 -5.78 5.12 0.32
CA ARG A 73 -5.69 3.91 -0.53
C ARG A 73 -4.63 4.04 -1.63
N ALA A 74 -4.42 5.24 -2.15
CA ALA A 74 -3.51 5.48 -3.26
C ALA A 74 -2.04 5.59 -2.84
N VAL A 75 -1.78 6.08 -1.62
CA VAL A 75 -0.44 6.25 -1.10
C VAL A 75 0.00 4.99 -0.32
N ARG A 76 1.21 4.51 -0.59
CA ARG A 76 1.81 3.39 0.18
C ARG A 76 2.65 3.95 1.33
N ARG A 77 2.02 4.76 2.18
CA ARG A 77 2.63 5.43 3.33
C ARG A 77 1.71 5.38 4.54
N PRO A 78 2.22 5.41 5.76
CA PRO A 78 1.40 5.55 6.97
C PRO A 78 0.60 6.86 6.90
N VAL A 79 -0.72 6.77 7.03
CA VAL A 79 -1.64 7.92 7.11
C VAL A 79 -2.25 7.95 8.50
N VAL A 80 -2.12 9.06 9.19
CA VAL A 80 -2.75 9.37 10.47
C VAL A 80 -3.79 10.46 10.25
N MET A 81 -5.00 10.25 10.66
CA MET A 81 -6.08 11.23 10.56
C MET A 81 -6.54 11.67 11.95
N PHE A 82 -6.64 12.96 12.16
CA PHE A 82 -7.24 13.58 13.34
C PHE A 82 -8.57 14.21 12.92
N VAL A 83 -9.61 13.96 13.70
CA VAL A 83 -10.93 14.55 13.54
C VAL A 83 -11.49 14.91 14.91
N ASP A 84 -12.34 15.92 14.98
CA ASP A 84 -12.94 16.30 16.26
C ASP A 84 -14.10 15.38 16.62
N GLU A 85 -14.92 15.00 15.64
CA GLU A 85 -16.06 14.11 15.82
C GLU A 85 -16.10 13.01 14.76
N SER A 86 -16.68 11.87 15.08
CA SER A 86 -16.83 10.76 14.14
C SER A 86 -17.97 9.83 14.57
N ASP A 87 -18.48 9.08 13.61
CA ASP A 87 -19.43 7.99 13.83
C ASP A 87 -18.79 6.61 13.53
N ALA A 88 -19.50 5.55 13.91
CA ALA A 88 -19.00 4.19 13.70
C ALA A 88 -18.79 3.84 12.22
N ALA A 89 -19.60 4.40 11.31
CA ALA A 89 -19.46 4.16 9.88
C ALA A 89 -18.20 4.81 9.32
N SER A 90 -17.87 6.03 9.73
CA SER A 90 -16.64 6.74 9.35
C SER A 90 -15.41 6.06 9.90
N ILE A 91 -15.45 5.55 11.13
CA ILE A 91 -14.35 4.77 11.72
C ILE A 91 -14.10 3.49 10.88
N GLN A 92 -15.16 2.74 10.55
CA GLN A 92 -15.01 1.54 9.73
C GLN A 92 -14.47 1.87 8.34
N ALA A 93 -14.97 2.92 7.70
CA ALA A 93 -14.49 3.36 6.39
C ALA A 93 -13.01 3.78 6.43
N ALA A 94 -12.53 4.40 7.51
CA ALA A 94 -11.12 4.70 7.70
C ALA A 94 -10.24 3.45 7.78
N VAL A 95 -10.71 2.41 8.50
CA VAL A 95 -10.02 1.11 8.57
C VAL A 95 -9.96 0.46 7.19
N ASP A 96 -11.08 0.43 6.46
CA ASP A 96 -11.17 -0.16 5.11
C ASP A 96 -10.34 0.62 4.08
N ALA A 97 -10.09 1.90 4.33
CA ALA A 97 -9.22 2.74 3.52
C ALA A 97 -7.71 2.58 3.85
N GLY A 98 -7.37 1.75 4.84
CA GLY A 98 -5.98 1.53 5.26
C GLY A 98 -5.37 2.68 6.05
N VAL A 99 -6.18 3.55 6.67
CA VAL A 99 -5.70 4.59 7.58
C VAL A 99 -4.99 3.95 8.76
N SER A 100 -3.74 4.34 9.02
CA SER A 100 -2.89 3.72 10.05
C SER A 100 -3.31 4.08 11.46
N ALA A 101 -3.83 5.30 11.66
CA ALA A 101 -4.53 5.72 12.87
C ALA A 101 -5.62 6.75 12.52
N TYR A 102 -6.79 6.57 13.10
CA TYR A 102 -7.91 7.49 13.02
C TYR A 102 -8.23 7.93 14.45
N VAL A 103 -7.96 9.19 14.76
CA VAL A 103 -7.96 9.74 16.13
C VAL A 103 -9.09 10.74 16.26
N VAL A 104 -10.05 10.44 17.12
CA VAL A 104 -11.20 11.31 17.41
C VAL A 104 -10.91 12.09 18.68
N ASP A 105 -11.23 13.39 18.71
CA ASP A 105 -10.98 14.32 19.84
C ASP A 105 -9.56 14.20 20.40
N GLY A 106 -8.57 14.08 19.52
CA GLY A 106 -7.26 13.61 19.90
C GLY A 106 -6.07 14.49 19.56
N LEU A 107 -6.24 15.70 19.02
CA LEU A 107 -5.12 16.59 18.72
C LEU A 107 -4.55 17.18 20.02
N LYS A 108 -3.76 16.35 20.72
CA LYS A 108 -3.02 16.73 21.93
C LYS A 108 -1.55 16.54 21.67
N LYS A 109 -0.77 17.61 21.82
CA LYS A 109 0.67 17.67 21.55
C LYS A 109 1.44 16.49 22.17
N GLU A 110 1.14 16.16 23.42
CA GLU A 110 1.82 15.12 24.19
C GLU A 110 1.57 13.69 23.63
N ARG A 111 0.51 13.52 22.83
CA ARG A 111 0.12 12.22 22.27
C ARG A 111 0.67 11.99 20.88
N ILE A 112 1.09 13.05 20.15
CA ILE A 112 1.52 12.99 18.75
C ILE A 112 2.62 11.95 18.55
N LYS A 113 3.65 11.96 19.40
CA LYS A 113 4.74 10.97 19.31
C LYS A 113 4.25 9.53 19.36
N HIS A 114 3.43 9.20 20.35
CA HIS A 114 2.95 7.81 20.53
C HIS A 114 2.03 7.37 19.40
N ILE A 115 1.16 8.28 18.91
CA ILE A 115 0.28 8.02 17.77
C ILE A 115 1.11 7.75 16.51
N LEU A 116 2.13 8.57 16.27
CA LEU A 116 3.03 8.44 15.13
C LEU A 116 3.79 7.10 15.17
N ASP A 117 4.44 6.81 16.30
CA ASP A 117 5.22 5.57 16.49
C ASP A 117 4.37 4.33 16.29
N MET A 118 3.16 4.31 16.85
CA MET A 118 2.23 3.19 16.72
C MET A 118 1.74 3.06 15.26
N SER A 119 1.42 4.18 14.60
CA SER A 119 0.92 4.20 13.23
C SER A 119 1.95 3.67 12.23
N ILE A 120 3.20 4.07 12.37
CA ILE A 120 4.31 3.58 11.55
C ILE A 120 4.51 2.07 11.77
N SER A 121 4.48 1.63 13.04
CA SER A 121 4.65 0.21 13.36
C SER A 121 3.52 -0.65 12.80
N ARG A 122 2.27 -0.21 12.91
CA ARG A 122 1.11 -0.89 12.32
C ARG A 122 1.19 -0.94 10.80
N PHE A 123 1.52 0.17 10.17
CA PHE A 123 1.68 0.23 8.72
C PHE A 123 2.74 -0.76 8.23
N LYS A 124 3.92 -0.79 8.86
CA LYS A 124 5.00 -1.74 8.50
C LYS A 124 4.56 -3.20 8.65
N ALA A 125 3.85 -3.52 9.74
CA ALA A 125 3.34 -4.87 9.96
C ALA A 125 2.29 -5.26 8.91
N PHE A 126 1.35 -4.36 8.61
CA PHE A 126 0.31 -4.59 7.61
C PHE A 126 0.89 -4.70 6.19
N SER A 127 1.81 -3.80 5.80
CA SER A 127 2.47 -3.85 4.48
C SER A 127 3.21 -5.16 4.28
N ARG A 128 3.95 -5.63 5.30
CA ARG A 128 4.63 -6.92 5.21
C ARG A 128 3.66 -8.08 4.98
N LEU A 129 2.54 -8.13 5.70
CA LEU A 129 1.52 -9.16 5.50
C LEU A 129 0.89 -9.09 4.11
N GLN A 130 0.68 -7.88 3.60
CA GLN A 130 0.15 -7.67 2.26
C GLN A 130 1.13 -8.15 1.18
N ASP A 131 2.42 -7.81 1.32
CA ASP A 131 3.46 -8.25 0.40
C ASP A 131 3.60 -9.78 0.42
N GLU A 132 3.60 -10.43 1.59
CA GLU A 132 3.62 -11.90 1.74
C GLU A 132 2.39 -12.55 1.09
N LEU A 133 1.21 -11.94 1.21
CA LEU A 133 -0.02 -12.41 0.58
C LEU A 133 0.06 -12.31 -0.95
N ASP A 134 0.55 -11.20 -1.46
CA ASP A 134 0.66 -10.96 -2.91
C ASP A 134 1.72 -11.88 -3.54
N GLU A 135 2.85 -12.11 -2.86
CA GLU A 135 3.86 -13.11 -3.27
C GLU A 135 3.27 -14.53 -3.31
N THR A 136 2.50 -14.91 -2.28
CA THR A 136 1.87 -16.24 -2.20
C THR A 136 0.84 -16.43 -3.31
N LYS A 137 0.01 -15.41 -3.59
CA LYS A 137 -0.95 -15.43 -4.69
C LYS A 137 -0.24 -15.58 -6.04
N THR A 138 0.80 -14.78 -6.26
CA THR A 138 1.60 -14.85 -7.50
C THR A 138 2.21 -16.23 -7.70
N ALA A 139 2.83 -16.80 -6.66
CA ALA A 139 3.41 -18.14 -6.72
C ALA A 139 2.36 -19.22 -7.01
N LEU A 140 1.15 -19.10 -6.44
CA LEU A 140 0.05 -20.02 -6.72
C LEU A 140 -0.43 -19.93 -8.18
N GLU A 141 -0.57 -18.72 -8.72
CA GLU A 141 -0.96 -18.52 -10.12
C GLU A 141 0.12 -19.04 -11.07
N GLU A 142 1.40 -18.76 -10.80
CA GLU A 142 2.51 -19.31 -11.60
C GLU A 142 2.50 -20.85 -11.58
N ARG A 143 2.26 -21.47 -10.42
CA ARG A 143 2.15 -22.93 -10.32
C ARG A 143 1.00 -23.48 -11.16
N LYS A 144 -0.19 -22.86 -11.11
CA LYS A 144 -1.33 -23.27 -11.94
C LYS A 144 -1.02 -23.19 -13.43
N LEU A 145 -0.35 -22.13 -13.89
CA LEU A 145 0.09 -21.98 -15.28
C LEU A 145 1.05 -23.09 -15.69
N ILE A 146 2.05 -23.39 -14.85
CA ILE A 146 3.04 -24.46 -15.11
C ILE A 146 2.35 -25.81 -15.19
N ASP A 147 1.46 -26.14 -14.24
CA ASP A 147 0.73 -27.41 -14.24
C ASP A 147 -0.17 -27.58 -15.47
N ARG A 148 -0.85 -26.51 -15.89
CA ARG A 148 -1.66 -26.51 -17.12
C ARG A 148 -0.80 -26.71 -18.37
N ALA A 149 0.33 -26.04 -18.47
CA ALA A 149 1.26 -26.18 -19.59
C ALA A 149 1.88 -27.60 -19.65
N LYS A 150 2.27 -28.17 -18.48
CA LYS A 150 2.69 -29.59 -18.40
C LYS A 150 1.64 -30.51 -18.98
N GLY A 151 0.37 -30.36 -18.56
CA GLY A 151 -0.73 -31.17 -19.06
C GLY A 151 -0.92 -31.05 -20.58
N ILE A 152 -0.69 -29.89 -21.17
CA ILE A 152 -0.72 -29.69 -22.64
C ILE A 152 0.45 -30.44 -23.31
N LEU A 153 1.67 -30.28 -22.81
CA LEU A 153 2.87 -30.91 -23.35
C LEU A 153 2.80 -32.44 -23.24
N MET A 154 2.34 -32.97 -22.10
CA MET A 154 2.13 -34.41 -21.91
C MET A 154 1.21 -34.99 -22.97
N ARG A 155 0.08 -34.34 -23.27
CA ARG A 155 -0.86 -34.77 -24.29
C ARG A 155 -0.32 -34.61 -25.73
N ALA A 156 0.26 -33.43 -26.02
CA ALA A 156 0.71 -33.10 -27.35
C ALA A 156 1.94 -33.88 -27.83
N LYS A 157 2.82 -34.25 -26.89
CA LYS A 157 4.11 -34.90 -27.17
C LYS A 157 4.22 -36.32 -26.59
N ASN A 158 3.17 -36.80 -25.95
CA ASN A 158 3.14 -38.09 -25.23
C ASN A 158 4.32 -38.27 -24.26
N LEU A 159 4.59 -37.20 -23.46
CA LEU A 159 5.68 -37.16 -22.50
C LEU A 159 5.20 -37.46 -21.09
N PRO A 160 6.02 -38.10 -20.23
CA PRO A 160 5.78 -38.15 -18.80
C PRO A 160 5.90 -36.74 -18.18
N GLU A 161 5.36 -36.57 -16.98
CA GLU A 161 5.29 -35.25 -16.31
C GLU A 161 6.67 -34.63 -16.08
N GLU A 162 7.65 -35.45 -15.67
CA GLU A 162 9.04 -35.01 -15.41
C GLU A 162 9.68 -34.42 -16.69
N ASP A 163 9.49 -35.08 -17.82
CA ASP A 163 10.02 -34.64 -19.11
C ASP A 163 9.32 -33.38 -19.62
N ALA A 164 8.02 -33.26 -19.40
CA ALA A 164 7.24 -32.06 -19.73
C ALA A 164 7.75 -30.85 -18.91
N TYR A 165 8.01 -31.03 -17.62
CA TYR A 165 8.58 -30.00 -16.79
C TYR A 165 10.02 -29.65 -17.18
N ALA A 166 10.86 -30.66 -17.44
CA ALA A 166 12.23 -30.46 -17.92
C ALA A 166 12.28 -29.66 -19.22
N LEU A 167 11.33 -29.93 -20.15
CA LEU A 167 11.21 -29.18 -21.39
C LEU A 167 10.85 -27.72 -21.14
N LEU A 168 9.87 -27.41 -20.26
CA LEU A 168 9.53 -26.05 -19.85
C LEU A 168 10.73 -25.31 -19.30
N ARG A 169 11.44 -25.95 -18.37
CA ARG A 169 12.63 -25.38 -17.71
C ARG A 169 13.75 -25.10 -18.72
N LYS A 170 14.04 -26.04 -19.61
CA LYS A 170 15.08 -25.90 -20.65
C LYS A 170 14.75 -24.73 -21.60
N THR A 171 13.51 -24.62 -22.01
CA THR A 171 13.05 -23.53 -22.88
C THR A 171 13.18 -22.19 -22.15
N ALA A 172 12.77 -22.09 -20.89
CA ALA A 172 12.88 -20.90 -20.08
C ALA A 172 14.34 -20.44 -19.94
N MET A 173 15.25 -21.37 -19.69
CA MET A 173 16.70 -21.08 -19.63
C MET A 173 17.25 -20.59 -20.97
N ASN A 174 16.88 -21.22 -22.08
CA ASN A 174 17.36 -20.84 -23.41
C ASN A 174 16.87 -19.46 -23.84
N GLU A 175 15.61 -19.12 -23.49
CA GLU A 175 15.01 -17.82 -23.82
C GLU A 175 15.28 -16.75 -22.76
N LYS A 176 15.91 -17.08 -21.65
CA LYS A 176 16.14 -16.18 -20.50
C LYS A 176 14.83 -15.57 -19.96
N ARG A 177 13.79 -16.38 -19.90
CA ARG A 177 12.45 -16.02 -19.44
C ARG A 177 12.05 -16.87 -18.23
N ARG A 178 11.06 -16.41 -17.46
CA ARG A 178 10.52 -17.20 -16.35
C ARG A 178 9.72 -18.40 -16.89
N ILE A 179 9.73 -19.51 -16.13
CA ILE A 179 9.01 -20.74 -16.51
C ILE A 179 7.52 -20.46 -16.70
N ALA A 180 6.94 -19.62 -15.83
CA ALA A 180 5.53 -19.22 -15.93
C ALA A 180 5.20 -18.48 -17.25
N GLU A 181 6.11 -17.67 -17.77
CA GLU A 181 5.93 -16.97 -19.04
C GLU A 181 5.96 -17.94 -20.23
N ILE A 182 6.84 -18.93 -20.20
CA ILE A 182 6.87 -20.01 -21.20
C ILE A 182 5.58 -20.85 -21.11
N ALA A 183 5.15 -21.17 -19.88
CA ALA A 183 3.91 -21.88 -19.64
C ALA A 183 2.69 -21.13 -20.23
N GLN A 184 2.62 -19.82 -20.00
CA GLN A 184 1.56 -18.97 -20.58
C GLN A 184 1.61 -18.96 -22.11
N SER A 185 2.80 -18.89 -22.71
CA SER A 185 2.96 -18.93 -24.18
C SER A 185 2.44 -20.24 -24.78
N ILE A 186 2.72 -21.37 -24.12
CA ILE A 186 2.23 -22.70 -24.56
C ILE A 186 0.71 -22.80 -24.42
N ILE A 187 0.15 -22.30 -23.33
CA ILE A 187 -1.31 -22.29 -23.12
C ILE A 187 -1.99 -21.47 -24.21
N THR A 188 -1.51 -20.27 -24.48
CA THR A 188 -2.05 -19.37 -25.51
C THR A 188 -1.96 -20.03 -26.90
N ALA A 189 -0.82 -20.63 -27.25
CA ALA A 189 -0.68 -21.37 -28.52
C ALA A 189 -1.68 -22.53 -28.63
N ALA A 190 -1.85 -23.32 -27.58
CA ALA A 190 -2.78 -24.45 -27.59
C ALA A 190 -4.26 -24.02 -27.66
N GLU A 191 -4.61 -22.83 -27.21
CA GLU A 191 -5.97 -22.29 -27.35
C GLU A 191 -6.26 -21.79 -28.76
N ILE A 192 -5.24 -21.31 -29.50
CA ILE A 192 -5.38 -20.87 -30.89
C ILE A 192 -5.57 -22.05 -31.84
N PHE A 193 -4.96 -23.22 -31.57
CA PHE A 193 -4.99 -24.40 -32.43
C PHE A 193 -6.06 -25.43 -32.01
N ARG A 194 -6.99 -25.08 -31.17
CA ARG A 194 -8.08 -25.94 -30.67
C ARG A 194 -9.38 -25.68 -31.45
#